data_5624207291b2c934c6d24f1c6b968992
#
_entry.id   5624207291b2c934c6d24f1c6b968992
#
_cell.length_a   1.000
_cell.length_b   1.000
_cell.length_c   1.000
_cell.angle_alpha   90.00
_cell.angle_beta   90.00
_cell.angle_gamma   90.00
#
_symmetry.space_group_name_H-M   'P 1'
#
loop_
_entity.id
_entity.type
_entity.pdbx_description
1 polymer ?
#
loop_
_entity_poly.entity_id
_entity_poly.type
_entity_poly.pdbx_seq_one_letter_code
_entity_poly.pdbx_strand_id
1 'polypeptide(L)'
;MNNNAFLNQVGGVSLALGMALTVGAITPLSAQAQELDPNATEVLQFMSDYLADTEAFSVNADVDFEIVANTGQKLQFSSYASMVMQRPTGLFIQRRGPLADAEIFFDGSQITLFGRRLNAYAEIPLSGTIDDAIRTMEAETGLPFPGADLMFADPFAVLSDGVESSTYLGTAYIDGVEVHHLAFREADVDWQLWVQTGDRPLPMKYVITTKWVTGAPEYSIRLRDWNTSPQIGANRFTFTPPAGATLLEALPPSELEDYQEAQ
;
A
#
# COMPACT_ATOMS: atom_id res chain seq x y z
N MET A 1 -20.12 -9.88 -79.65
CA MET A 1 -21.50 -9.66 -80.14
C MET A 1 -22.08 -8.55 -79.29
N ASN A 2 -22.01 -7.35 -79.82
CA ASN A 2 -23.12 -6.52 -80.23
C ASN A 2 -24.10 -6.15 -79.14
N ASN A 3 -24.52 -4.92 -78.89
CA ASN A 3 -24.46 -3.64 -79.62
C ASN A 3 -24.97 -2.53 -78.66
N ASN A 4 -24.34 -1.36 -78.75
CA ASN A 4 -24.91 -0.05 -79.00
C ASN A 4 -26.03 0.49 -78.10
N ALA A 5 -25.74 1.56 -77.44
CA ALA A 5 -25.87 2.98 -77.80
C ALA A 5 -27.34 3.49 -77.86
N PHE A 6 -27.59 4.52 -77.08
CA PHE A 6 -28.21 5.74 -77.58
C PHE A 6 -28.06 6.94 -76.64
N LEU A 7 -27.56 7.98 -77.21
CA LEU A 7 -27.47 9.34 -76.65
C LEU A 7 -28.86 9.96 -76.46
N ASN A 8 -29.05 10.85 -75.51
CA ASN A 8 -29.43 12.25 -75.78
C ASN A 8 -29.47 13.12 -74.54
N GLN A 9 -28.70 14.14 -74.62
CA GLN A 9 -28.81 15.51 -74.12
C GLN A 9 -30.11 15.92 -73.42
N VAL A 10 -30.05 16.72 -72.36
CA VAL A 10 -30.31 18.16 -72.34
C VAL A 10 -30.29 18.68 -70.85
N GLY A 11 -29.68 19.81 -70.66
CA GLY A 11 -30.10 20.79 -69.67
C GLY A 11 -29.24 20.92 -68.41
N GLY A 12 -28.31 21.87 -68.43
CA GLY A 12 -27.57 22.33 -67.32
C GLY A 12 -28.39 23.09 -66.29
N VAL A 13 -28.12 22.83 -65.04
CA VAL A 13 -28.24 23.83 -63.91
C VAL A 13 -27.05 23.60 -63.00
N SER A 14 -26.14 24.55 -63.06
CA SER A 14 -25.02 24.65 -62.12
C SER A 14 -25.57 25.09 -60.79
N LEU A 15 -25.67 24.20 -59.79
CA LEU A 15 -25.85 24.55 -58.42
C LEU A 15 -24.48 24.42 -57.75
N ALA A 16 -23.81 25.53 -57.54
CA ALA A 16 -22.61 25.61 -56.70
C ALA A 16 -23.01 25.39 -55.23
N LEU A 17 -22.82 24.17 -54.71
CA LEU A 17 -22.98 23.87 -53.32
C LEU A 17 -21.66 24.24 -52.61
N GLY A 18 -21.63 25.41 -51.98
CA GLY A 18 -20.54 25.83 -51.14
C GLY A 18 -20.46 24.92 -49.89
N MET A 19 -19.46 24.04 -49.87
CA MET A 19 -19.08 23.28 -48.70
C MET A 19 -18.39 24.22 -47.76
N ALA A 20 -19.12 24.75 -46.76
CA ALA A 20 -18.54 25.45 -45.62
C ALA A 20 -17.85 24.39 -44.75
N LEU A 21 -16.53 24.31 -44.85
CA LEU A 21 -15.66 23.60 -43.88
C LEU A 21 -15.76 24.34 -42.55
N THR A 22 -16.62 23.88 -41.67
CA THR A 22 -16.54 24.25 -40.24
C THR A 22 -15.31 23.57 -39.67
N VAL A 23 -14.23 24.31 -39.58
CA VAL A 23 -13.08 23.93 -38.74
C VAL A 23 -13.60 23.97 -37.29
N GLY A 24 -14.02 22.81 -36.79
CA GLY A 24 -14.29 22.61 -35.37
C GLY A 24 -13.01 22.90 -34.60
N ALA A 25 -13.00 23.98 -33.83
CA ALA A 25 -11.95 24.25 -32.90
C ALA A 25 -11.88 23.05 -31.92
N ILE A 26 -10.84 22.22 -32.06
CA ILE A 26 -10.48 21.23 -31.08
C ILE A 26 -9.97 22.06 -29.88
N THR A 27 -10.86 22.34 -28.93
CA THR A 27 -10.44 22.86 -27.64
C THR A 27 -9.54 21.77 -27.03
N PRO A 28 -8.27 22.07 -26.69
CA PRO A 28 -7.47 21.11 -25.96
C PRO A 28 -8.25 20.77 -24.68
N LEU A 29 -8.51 19.50 -24.45
CA LEU A 29 -8.93 19.03 -23.14
C LEU A 29 -7.80 19.48 -22.19
N SER A 30 -8.05 20.51 -21.40
CA SER A 30 -7.12 20.87 -20.33
C SER A 30 -7.02 19.65 -19.47
N ALA A 31 -5.85 19.00 -19.41
CA ALA A 31 -5.55 18.08 -18.36
C ALA A 31 -5.76 18.90 -17.06
N GLN A 32 -6.86 18.61 -16.35
CA GLN A 32 -7.06 19.16 -15.02
C GLN A 32 -5.85 18.64 -14.23
N ALA A 33 -5.05 19.56 -13.73
CA ALA A 33 -4.07 19.22 -12.71
C ALA A 33 -4.85 18.47 -11.63
N GLN A 34 -4.47 17.23 -11.36
CA GLN A 34 -5.04 16.46 -10.27
C GLN A 34 -4.67 17.21 -9.00
N GLU A 35 -5.66 17.73 -8.31
CA GLU A 35 -5.48 18.59 -7.15
C GLU A 35 -5.56 17.75 -5.88
N LEU A 36 -4.75 18.10 -4.88
CA LEU A 36 -4.86 17.52 -3.56
C LEU A 36 -6.13 18.05 -2.88
N ASP A 37 -7.02 17.14 -2.48
CA ASP A 37 -8.21 17.49 -1.70
C ASP A 37 -7.80 17.95 -0.29
N PRO A 38 -8.12 19.19 0.11
CA PRO A 38 -7.73 19.70 1.42
C PRO A 38 -8.29 18.87 2.58
N ASN A 39 -9.49 18.32 2.45
CA ASN A 39 -10.08 17.50 3.52
C ASN A 39 -9.36 16.15 3.65
N ALA A 40 -8.98 15.54 2.52
CA ALA A 40 -8.17 14.30 2.55
C ALA A 40 -6.82 14.54 3.20
N THR A 41 -6.16 15.64 2.85
CA THR A 41 -4.86 16.03 3.42
C THR A 41 -4.96 16.34 4.92
N GLU A 42 -6.00 17.07 5.36
CA GLU A 42 -6.23 17.40 6.76
C GLU A 42 -6.43 16.14 7.62
N VAL A 43 -7.27 15.20 7.17
CA VAL A 43 -7.49 13.93 7.89
C VAL A 43 -6.24 13.08 7.93
N LEU A 44 -5.49 13.01 6.83
CA LEU A 44 -4.21 12.29 6.79
C LEU A 44 -3.20 12.89 7.77
N GLN A 45 -3.06 14.22 7.80
CA GLN A 45 -2.18 14.92 8.73
C GLN A 45 -2.59 14.65 10.18
N PHE A 46 -3.88 14.79 10.51
CA PHE A 46 -4.38 14.57 11.88
C PHE A 46 -4.14 13.14 12.37
N MET A 47 -4.35 12.13 11.53
CA MET A 47 -4.00 10.75 11.83
C MET A 47 -2.50 10.57 12.04
N SER A 48 -1.68 11.15 11.17
CA SER A 48 -0.23 11.04 11.21
C SER A 48 0.35 11.68 12.47
N ASP A 49 -0.11 12.87 12.83
CA ASP A 49 0.27 13.56 14.06
C ASP A 49 -0.08 12.71 15.30
N TYR A 50 -1.28 12.13 15.33
CA TYR A 50 -1.69 11.27 16.43
C TYR A 50 -0.80 10.03 16.58
N LEU A 51 -0.42 9.38 15.46
CA LEU A 51 0.49 8.24 15.48
C LEU A 51 1.91 8.63 15.86
N ALA A 52 2.39 9.79 15.40
CA ALA A 52 3.71 10.32 15.74
C ALA A 52 3.84 10.63 17.24
N ASP A 53 2.80 11.22 17.83
CA ASP A 53 2.74 11.58 19.26
C ASP A 53 2.52 10.36 20.17
N THR A 54 2.11 9.21 19.61
CA THR A 54 1.88 8.00 20.39
C THR A 54 3.20 7.29 20.68
N GLU A 55 3.68 7.35 21.94
CA GLU A 55 4.97 6.76 22.36
C GLU A 55 5.00 5.25 22.19
N ALA A 56 3.88 4.57 22.45
CA ALA A 56 3.81 3.12 22.34
C ALA A 56 2.40 2.68 21.94
N PHE A 57 2.32 1.65 21.11
CA PHE A 57 1.05 1.02 20.81
C PHE A 57 1.21 -0.46 20.41
N SER A 58 0.10 -1.17 20.48
CA SER A 58 -0.05 -2.49 19.86
C SER A 58 -1.28 -2.51 18.97
N VAL A 59 -1.24 -3.30 17.91
CA VAL A 59 -2.31 -3.47 16.94
C VAL A 59 -2.26 -4.87 16.34
N ASN A 60 -3.43 -5.40 16.03
CA ASN A 60 -3.59 -6.62 15.24
C ASN A 60 -4.07 -6.25 13.84
N ALA A 61 -3.74 -7.06 12.85
CA ALA A 61 -4.19 -6.86 11.50
C ALA A 61 -4.57 -8.19 10.82
N ASP A 62 -5.65 -8.14 10.04
CA ASP A 62 -5.94 -9.12 9.00
C ASP A 62 -5.45 -8.54 7.68
N VAL A 63 -4.63 -9.30 6.97
CA VAL A 63 -3.97 -8.87 5.75
C VAL A 63 -4.41 -9.80 4.62
N ASP A 64 -5.02 -9.21 3.60
CA ASP A 64 -5.34 -9.89 2.34
C ASP A 64 -4.47 -9.31 1.22
N PHE A 65 -3.91 -10.19 0.40
CA PHE A 65 -3.13 -9.78 -0.76
C PHE A 65 -3.42 -10.68 -1.95
N GLU A 66 -3.26 -10.12 -3.14
CA GLU A 66 -3.55 -10.79 -4.39
C GLU A 66 -2.26 -11.10 -5.16
N ILE A 67 -2.21 -12.30 -5.74
CA ILE A 67 -1.18 -12.73 -6.69
C ILE A 67 -1.88 -12.97 -8.03
N VAL A 68 -1.30 -12.46 -9.11
CA VAL A 68 -1.75 -12.73 -10.47
C VAL A 68 -0.97 -13.92 -11.02
N ALA A 69 -1.62 -15.07 -11.14
CA ALA A 69 -1.01 -16.27 -11.71
C ALA A 69 -0.68 -16.08 -13.20
N ASN A 70 0.24 -16.89 -13.74
CA ASN A 70 0.61 -16.87 -15.17
C ASN A 70 -0.58 -17.06 -16.14
N THR A 71 -1.69 -17.61 -15.65
CA THR A 71 -2.95 -17.74 -16.37
C THR A 71 -3.78 -16.45 -16.43
N GLY A 72 -3.36 -15.39 -15.70
CA GLY A 72 -4.12 -14.17 -15.49
C GLY A 72 -5.17 -14.28 -14.37
N GLN A 73 -5.27 -15.41 -13.69
CA GLN A 73 -6.18 -15.58 -12.55
C GLN A 73 -5.64 -14.84 -11.32
N LYS A 74 -6.47 -13.99 -10.70
CA LYS A 74 -6.17 -13.40 -9.39
C LYS A 74 -6.46 -14.42 -8.27
N LEU A 75 -5.48 -14.66 -7.44
CA LEU A 75 -5.56 -15.52 -6.25
C LEU A 75 -5.40 -14.63 -5.03
N GLN A 76 -6.36 -14.68 -4.11
CA GLN A 76 -6.29 -13.94 -2.86
C GLN A 76 -5.81 -14.86 -1.73
N PHE A 77 -4.86 -14.37 -0.97
CA PHE A 77 -4.32 -15.01 0.23
C PHE A 77 -4.59 -14.15 1.45
N SER A 78 -4.79 -14.79 2.59
CA SER A 78 -5.01 -14.10 3.85
C SER A 78 -3.95 -14.47 4.87
N SER A 79 -3.52 -13.50 5.66
CA SER A 79 -2.60 -13.68 6.78
C SER A 79 -3.02 -12.81 7.96
N TYR A 80 -2.52 -13.18 9.12
CA TYR A 80 -2.66 -12.42 10.36
C TYR A 80 -1.34 -11.74 10.69
N ALA A 81 -1.40 -10.50 11.16
CA ALA A 81 -0.26 -9.80 11.71
C ALA A 81 -0.58 -9.24 13.11
N SER A 82 0.44 -9.13 13.95
CA SER A 82 0.37 -8.39 15.19
C SER A 82 1.65 -7.57 15.37
N MET A 83 1.50 -6.37 15.91
CA MET A 83 2.61 -5.47 16.12
C MET A 83 2.56 -4.87 17.52
N VAL A 84 3.75 -4.71 18.12
CA VAL A 84 3.97 -3.89 19.31
C VAL A 84 5.12 -2.96 19.01
N MET A 85 4.91 -1.67 19.23
CA MET A 85 5.90 -0.64 18.98
C MET A 85 6.08 0.21 20.24
N GLN A 86 7.32 0.63 20.50
CA GLN A 86 7.69 1.63 21.50
C GLN A 86 8.76 2.53 20.90
N ARG A 87 8.40 3.77 20.64
CA ARG A 87 9.33 4.76 20.08
C ARG A 87 10.45 5.09 21.05
N PRO A 88 11.66 5.36 20.59
CA PRO A 88 12.05 5.36 19.18
C PRO A 88 12.66 4.02 18.69
N THR A 89 12.83 3.00 19.54
CA THR A 89 13.74 1.87 19.24
C THR A 89 13.15 0.48 19.47
N GLY A 90 11.92 0.37 19.95
CA GLY A 90 11.30 -0.93 20.22
C GLY A 90 10.30 -1.33 19.15
N LEU A 91 10.55 -2.41 18.39
CA LEU A 91 9.61 -2.94 17.40
C LEU A 91 9.55 -4.46 17.47
N PHE A 92 8.34 -4.98 17.53
CA PHE A 92 8.05 -6.39 17.33
C PHE A 92 6.91 -6.52 16.34
N ILE A 93 7.11 -7.33 15.30
CA ILE A 93 6.09 -7.70 14.33
C ILE A 93 6.05 -9.22 14.24
N GLN A 94 4.86 -9.78 14.26
CA GLN A 94 4.61 -11.18 13.94
C GLN A 94 3.68 -11.24 12.75
N ARG A 95 4.02 -12.08 11.78
CA ARG A 95 3.18 -12.40 10.66
C ARG A 95 2.95 -13.90 10.56
N ARG A 96 1.71 -14.31 10.32
CA ARG A 96 1.31 -15.71 10.15
C ARG A 96 0.39 -15.85 8.95
N GLY A 97 0.86 -16.53 7.94
CA GLY A 97 0.12 -16.73 6.71
C GLY A 97 0.57 -17.96 5.94
N PRO A 98 -0.05 -18.24 4.82
CA PRO A 98 0.30 -19.40 4.00
C PRO A 98 1.67 -19.26 3.32
N LEU A 99 2.10 -18.04 3.01
CA LEU A 99 3.37 -17.76 2.32
C LEU A 99 4.44 -17.28 3.29
N ALA A 100 4.14 -16.39 4.23
CA ALA A 100 5.07 -15.92 5.25
C ALA A 100 4.64 -16.35 6.66
N ASP A 101 5.59 -16.80 7.48
CA ASP A 101 5.40 -17.09 8.92
C ASP A 101 6.68 -16.67 9.65
N ALA A 102 6.74 -15.38 9.99
CA ALA A 102 7.94 -14.75 10.49
C ALA A 102 7.67 -13.85 11.70
N GLU A 103 8.72 -13.61 12.47
CA GLU A 103 8.76 -12.61 13.54
C GLU A 103 9.95 -11.67 13.31
N ILE A 104 9.73 -10.39 13.56
CA ILE A 104 10.73 -9.33 13.45
C ILE A 104 10.87 -8.71 14.83
N PHE A 105 12.10 -8.58 15.27
CA PHE A 105 12.46 -7.93 16.52
C PHE A 105 13.45 -6.81 16.25
N PHE A 106 13.28 -5.67 16.89
CA PHE A 106 14.25 -4.60 16.89
C PHE A 106 14.28 -3.96 18.28
N ASP A 107 15.45 -3.90 18.90
CA ASP A 107 15.66 -3.38 20.25
C ASP A 107 16.48 -2.08 20.30
N GLY A 108 16.71 -1.46 19.13
CA GLY A 108 17.55 -0.26 18.99
C GLY A 108 19.02 -0.54 18.69
N SER A 109 19.46 -1.79 18.79
CA SER A 109 20.85 -2.20 18.54
C SER A 109 20.98 -3.30 17.49
N GLN A 110 19.91 -4.05 17.27
CA GLN A 110 19.89 -5.21 16.37
C GLN A 110 18.49 -5.46 15.84
N ILE A 111 18.39 -5.79 14.55
CA ILE A 111 17.21 -6.37 13.95
C ILE A 111 17.41 -7.89 13.92
N THR A 112 16.42 -8.64 14.39
CA THR A 112 16.38 -10.10 14.24
C THR A 112 15.15 -10.50 13.43
N LEU A 113 15.37 -11.25 12.36
CA LEU A 113 14.34 -11.85 11.52
C LEU A 113 14.29 -13.35 11.86
N PHE A 114 13.15 -13.84 12.31
CA PHE A 114 12.96 -15.25 12.65
C PHE A 114 11.91 -15.91 11.76
N GLY A 115 12.34 -16.84 10.91
CA GLY A 115 11.49 -17.71 10.08
C GLY A 115 11.02 -18.90 10.88
N ARG A 116 9.75 -18.94 11.23
CA ARG A 116 9.19 -19.95 12.14
C ARG A 116 9.17 -21.34 11.51
N ARG A 117 8.88 -21.45 10.21
CA ARG A 117 8.81 -22.73 9.50
C ARG A 117 10.18 -23.42 9.40
N LEU A 118 11.21 -22.64 9.14
CA LEU A 118 12.58 -23.13 9.07
C LEU A 118 13.20 -23.31 10.46
N ASN A 119 12.62 -22.76 11.50
CA ASN A 119 13.24 -22.60 12.81
C ASN A 119 14.66 -22.00 12.68
N ALA A 120 14.76 -20.92 11.91
CA ALA A 120 16.01 -20.25 11.61
C ALA A 120 15.87 -18.75 11.73
N TYR A 121 16.96 -18.05 12.04
CA TYR A 121 16.96 -16.62 12.20
C TYR A 121 18.19 -15.97 11.56
N ALA A 122 18.06 -14.69 11.21
CA ALA A 122 19.15 -13.84 10.75
C ALA A 122 19.20 -12.58 11.60
N GLU A 123 20.38 -12.03 11.77
CA GLU A 123 20.64 -10.87 12.60
C GLU A 123 21.32 -9.78 11.78
N ILE A 124 20.80 -8.55 11.87
CA ILE A 124 21.35 -7.38 11.20
C ILE A 124 21.73 -6.38 12.32
N PRO A 125 23.03 -6.18 12.60
CA PRO A 125 23.45 -5.17 13.56
C PRO A 125 23.04 -3.77 13.09
N LEU A 126 22.29 -3.06 13.91
CA LEU A 126 21.83 -1.71 13.60
C LEU A 126 21.64 -0.93 14.91
N SER A 127 22.42 0.13 15.10
CA SER A 127 22.17 1.10 16.18
C SER A 127 21.41 2.30 15.58
N GLY A 128 20.13 2.43 15.92
CA GLY A 128 19.28 3.43 15.30
C GLY A 128 17.85 3.45 15.83
N THR A 129 16.96 4.03 15.04
CA THR A 129 15.54 4.18 15.29
C THR A 129 14.72 3.11 14.57
N ILE A 130 13.41 3.08 14.81
CA ILE A 130 12.47 2.24 14.07
C ILE A 130 12.49 2.59 12.57
N ASP A 131 12.60 3.89 12.23
CA ASP A 131 12.72 4.35 10.84
C ASP A 131 13.96 3.76 10.16
N ASP A 132 15.11 3.75 10.87
CA ASP A 132 16.34 3.15 10.37
C ASP A 132 16.18 1.64 10.20
N ALA A 133 15.48 0.99 11.14
CA ALA A 133 15.23 -0.46 11.06
C ALA A 133 14.37 -0.83 9.85
N ILE A 134 13.30 -0.09 9.57
CA ILE A 134 12.43 -0.32 8.40
C ILE A 134 13.24 -0.17 7.11
N ARG A 135 13.95 0.95 6.94
CA ARG A 135 14.77 1.20 5.75
C ARG A 135 15.89 0.16 5.56
N THR A 136 16.50 -0.28 6.66
CA THR A 136 17.53 -1.31 6.61
C THR A 136 16.94 -2.66 6.20
N MET A 137 15.80 -3.04 6.76
CA MET A 137 15.12 -4.29 6.36
C MET A 137 14.75 -4.29 4.86
N GLU A 138 14.20 -3.19 4.35
CA GLU A 138 13.89 -3.06 2.92
C GLU A 138 15.13 -3.16 2.03
N ALA A 139 16.21 -2.50 2.45
CA ALA A 139 17.48 -2.53 1.70
C ALA A 139 18.15 -3.91 1.70
N GLU A 140 18.16 -4.60 2.84
CA GLU A 140 18.84 -5.89 3.01
C GLU A 140 18.03 -7.05 2.43
N THR A 141 16.70 -6.98 2.50
CA THR A 141 15.83 -8.05 1.97
C THR A 141 15.42 -7.82 0.53
N GLY A 142 15.42 -6.57 0.07
CA GLY A 142 14.86 -6.17 -1.23
C GLY A 142 13.34 -6.21 -1.27
N LEU A 143 12.67 -6.37 -0.10
CA LEU A 143 11.23 -6.55 0.03
C LEU A 143 10.57 -5.28 0.54
N PRO A 144 9.45 -4.84 -0.06
CA PRO A 144 8.64 -3.80 0.53
C PRO A 144 7.92 -4.33 1.77
N PHE A 145 7.72 -3.46 2.76
CA PHE A 145 6.90 -3.73 3.94
C PHE A 145 5.63 -2.89 3.90
N PRO A 146 4.57 -3.32 3.18
CA PRO A 146 3.34 -2.55 3.03
C PRO A 146 2.70 -2.23 4.38
N GLY A 147 2.38 -0.94 4.60
CA GLY A 147 1.86 -0.44 5.87
C GLY A 147 2.93 -0.02 6.87
N ALA A 148 4.23 -0.19 6.56
CA ALA A 148 5.32 0.35 7.36
C ALA A 148 5.29 1.88 7.45
N ASP A 149 4.72 2.53 6.43
CA ASP A 149 4.52 3.99 6.36
C ASP A 149 3.86 4.57 7.62
N LEU A 150 2.94 3.80 8.22
CA LEU A 150 2.24 4.17 9.46
C LEU A 150 3.14 4.13 10.72
N MET A 151 4.32 3.51 10.63
CA MET A 151 5.24 3.31 11.75
C MET A 151 6.33 4.38 11.86
N PHE A 152 6.59 5.13 10.79
CA PHE A 152 7.62 6.16 10.78
C PHE A 152 7.39 7.24 11.84
N ALA A 153 8.45 7.95 12.20
CA ALA A 153 8.38 9.08 13.14
C ALA A 153 7.55 10.24 12.57
N ASP A 154 7.55 10.39 11.25
CA ASP A 154 6.70 11.32 10.49
C ASP A 154 5.93 10.54 9.42
N PRO A 155 4.77 9.93 9.77
CA PRO A 155 3.99 9.17 8.81
C PRO A 155 3.42 10.04 7.68
N PHE A 156 3.13 11.33 7.96
CA PHE A 156 2.61 12.24 6.95
C PHE A 156 3.62 12.50 5.83
N ALA A 157 4.86 12.77 6.19
CA ALA A 157 5.91 12.99 5.20
C ALA A 157 6.11 11.78 4.28
N VAL A 158 6.03 10.55 4.84
CA VAL A 158 6.20 9.32 4.06
C VAL A 158 4.97 9.04 3.18
N LEU A 159 3.75 9.11 3.76
CA LEU A 159 2.51 8.83 3.05
C LEU A 159 2.15 9.88 1.99
N SER A 160 2.62 11.12 2.13
CA SER A 160 2.36 12.20 1.15
C SER A 160 3.42 12.29 0.05
N ASP A 161 4.55 11.60 0.19
CA ASP A 161 5.62 11.62 -0.81
C ASP A 161 5.16 10.95 -2.10
N GLY A 162 5.31 11.63 -3.23
CA GLY A 162 4.91 11.13 -4.54
C GLY A 162 3.40 11.17 -4.83
N VAL A 163 2.56 11.66 -3.91
CA VAL A 163 1.10 11.77 -4.15
C VAL A 163 0.82 12.83 -5.22
N GLU A 164 0.21 12.40 -6.31
CA GLU A 164 -0.18 13.26 -7.45
C GLU A 164 -1.58 13.86 -7.27
N SER A 165 -2.49 13.11 -6.62
CA SER A 165 -3.84 13.58 -6.33
C SER A 165 -4.45 12.86 -5.14
N SER A 166 -5.40 13.52 -4.47
CA SER A 166 -6.16 12.93 -3.39
C SER A 166 -7.65 13.28 -3.49
N THR A 167 -8.49 12.50 -2.82
CA THR A 167 -9.93 12.68 -2.75
C THR A 167 -10.45 12.26 -1.38
N TYR A 168 -11.23 13.11 -0.75
CA TYR A 168 -12.06 12.75 0.40
C TYR A 168 -13.38 12.14 -0.09
N LEU A 169 -13.58 10.84 0.17
CA LEU A 169 -14.76 10.09 -0.29
C LEU A 169 -15.96 10.15 0.67
N GLY A 170 -15.83 10.88 1.77
CA GLY A 170 -16.87 10.98 2.80
C GLY A 170 -16.63 10.02 3.96
N THR A 171 -17.71 9.67 4.70
CA THR A 171 -17.64 8.73 5.82
C THR A 171 -18.10 7.34 5.42
N ALA A 172 -17.58 6.33 6.10
CA ALA A 172 -17.89 4.91 5.93
C ALA A 172 -17.89 4.22 7.31
N TYR A 173 -18.06 2.90 7.33
CA TYR A 173 -18.01 2.11 8.57
C TYR A 173 -17.06 0.91 8.39
N ILE A 174 -16.14 0.73 9.33
CA ILE A 174 -15.28 -0.45 9.47
C ILE A 174 -15.54 -1.07 10.84
N ASP A 175 -15.98 -2.32 10.88
CA ASP A 175 -16.32 -3.05 12.13
C ASP A 175 -17.31 -2.28 13.05
N GLY A 176 -18.22 -1.52 12.44
CA GLY A 176 -19.20 -0.68 13.16
C GLY A 176 -18.65 0.66 13.68
N VAL A 177 -17.38 0.97 13.43
CA VAL A 177 -16.75 2.25 13.74
C VAL A 177 -16.88 3.17 12.55
N GLU A 178 -17.35 4.42 12.76
CA GLU A 178 -17.40 5.44 11.72
C GLU A 178 -15.97 5.90 11.38
N VAL A 179 -15.69 6.03 10.09
CA VAL A 179 -14.36 6.37 9.57
C VAL A 179 -14.46 7.37 8.43
N HIS A 180 -13.46 8.22 8.28
CA HIS A 180 -13.20 8.98 7.05
C HIS A 180 -12.60 8.05 6.01
N HIS A 181 -13.05 8.14 4.76
CA HIS A 181 -12.51 7.37 3.64
C HIS A 181 -11.73 8.29 2.70
N LEU A 182 -10.44 8.02 2.54
CA LEU A 182 -9.50 8.80 1.75
C LEU A 182 -8.98 7.94 0.59
N ALA A 183 -8.76 8.56 -0.56
CA ALA A 183 -8.12 7.93 -1.71
C ALA A 183 -7.01 8.83 -2.23
N PHE A 184 -5.89 8.21 -2.59
CA PHE A 184 -4.68 8.86 -3.07
C PHE A 184 -4.15 8.15 -4.32
N ARG A 185 -3.52 8.92 -5.18
CA ARG A 185 -2.90 8.43 -6.41
C ARG A 185 -1.45 8.84 -6.47
N GLU A 186 -0.60 7.89 -6.81
CA GLU A 186 0.80 8.06 -7.14
C GLU A 186 1.08 7.50 -8.55
N ALA A 187 2.32 7.60 -9.04
CA ALA A 187 2.69 7.08 -10.35
C ALA A 187 2.45 5.57 -10.49
N ASP A 188 2.90 4.80 -9.50
CA ASP A 188 2.95 3.32 -9.57
C ASP A 188 1.84 2.63 -8.78
N VAL A 189 1.25 3.30 -7.79
CA VAL A 189 0.20 2.75 -6.94
C VAL A 189 -0.96 3.74 -6.79
N ASP A 190 -2.15 3.22 -6.56
CA ASP A 190 -3.27 3.93 -5.96
C ASP A 190 -3.46 3.36 -4.56
N TRP A 191 -3.74 4.20 -3.56
CA TRP A 191 -3.99 3.70 -2.23
C TRP A 191 -5.16 4.40 -1.55
N GLN A 192 -5.76 3.72 -0.59
CA GLN A 192 -6.92 4.18 0.14
C GLN A 192 -6.73 3.93 1.64
N LEU A 193 -7.20 4.87 2.44
CA LEU A 193 -7.09 4.81 3.89
C LEU A 193 -8.43 5.12 4.56
N TRP A 194 -8.78 4.34 5.57
CA TRP A 194 -9.95 4.56 6.40
C TRP A 194 -9.49 4.92 7.81
N VAL A 195 -9.78 6.14 8.25
CA VAL A 195 -9.32 6.73 9.50
C VAL A 195 -10.51 6.93 10.43
N GLN A 196 -10.43 6.42 11.66
CA GLN A 196 -11.49 6.58 12.66
C GLN A 196 -11.83 8.06 12.89
N THR A 197 -13.13 8.38 12.94
CA THR A 197 -13.59 9.74 13.26
C THR A 197 -13.41 10.07 14.74
N GLY A 198 -13.37 11.38 15.09
CA GLY A 198 -13.24 11.86 16.47
C GLY A 198 -11.81 11.99 16.96
N ASP A 199 -11.61 12.04 18.28
CA ASP A 199 -10.35 12.42 18.92
C ASP A 199 -9.23 11.35 18.84
N ARG A 200 -9.54 10.18 18.33
CA ARG A 200 -8.58 9.09 18.16
C ARG A 200 -8.54 8.66 16.68
N PRO A 201 -7.88 9.41 15.82
CA PRO A 201 -7.86 9.17 14.37
C PRO A 201 -6.96 7.99 14.01
N LEU A 202 -7.37 6.79 14.41
CA LEU A 202 -6.61 5.57 14.15
C LEU A 202 -6.89 5.04 12.74
N PRO A 203 -5.88 4.58 11.99
CA PRO A 203 -6.11 3.89 10.74
C PRO A 203 -6.80 2.53 11.01
N MET A 204 -7.91 2.29 10.34
CA MET A 204 -8.71 1.07 10.49
C MET A 204 -8.57 0.13 9.30
N LYS A 205 -8.29 0.68 8.12
CA LYS A 205 -8.05 -0.10 6.90
C LYS A 205 -7.12 0.68 5.98
N TYR A 206 -6.22 -0.04 5.31
CA TYR A 206 -5.33 0.50 4.30
C TYR A 206 -5.33 -0.46 3.10
N VAL A 207 -5.52 0.06 1.90
CA VAL A 207 -5.51 -0.72 0.64
C VAL A 207 -4.53 -0.07 -0.32
N ILE A 208 -3.67 -0.88 -0.90
CA ILE A 208 -2.69 -0.48 -1.91
C ILE A 208 -2.98 -1.28 -3.18
N THR A 209 -3.16 -0.60 -4.31
CA THR A 209 -3.40 -1.20 -5.63
C THR A 209 -2.18 -0.96 -6.51
N THR A 210 -1.50 -2.02 -6.94
CA THR A 210 -0.30 -1.94 -7.78
C THR A 210 -0.67 -1.76 -9.25
N LYS A 211 -0.37 -0.60 -9.86
CA LYS A 211 -0.82 -0.27 -11.23
C LYS A 211 0.04 -0.86 -12.34
N TRP A 212 1.33 -1.07 -12.10
CA TRP A 212 2.27 -1.58 -13.10
C TRP A 212 2.18 -3.10 -13.33
N VAL A 213 1.47 -3.83 -12.47
CA VAL A 213 1.22 -5.27 -12.64
C VAL A 213 -0.13 -5.48 -13.34
N THR A 214 -0.13 -6.29 -14.41
CA THR A 214 -1.39 -6.66 -15.11
C THR A 214 -2.35 -7.32 -14.13
N GLY A 215 -3.60 -6.87 -14.11
CA GLY A 215 -4.61 -7.33 -13.14
C GLY A 215 -4.68 -6.48 -11.88
N ALA A 216 -3.77 -5.49 -11.72
CA ALA A 216 -3.76 -4.53 -10.62
C ALA A 216 -4.03 -5.20 -9.26
N PRO A 217 -3.10 -6.07 -8.78
CA PRO A 217 -3.31 -6.77 -7.53
C PRO A 217 -3.35 -5.80 -6.35
N GLU A 218 -4.16 -6.16 -5.37
CA GLU A 218 -4.36 -5.37 -4.16
C GLU A 218 -3.69 -6.02 -2.95
N TYR A 219 -3.22 -5.15 -2.05
CA TYR A 219 -2.78 -5.47 -0.71
C TYR A 219 -3.66 -4.71 0.27
N SER A 220 -4.39 -5.41 1.10
CA SER A 220 -5.36 -4.83 2.04
C SER A 220 -4.98 -5.20 3.47
N ILE A 221 -4.87 -4.20 4.33
CA ILE A 221 -4.60 -4.35 5.76
C ILE A 221 -5.83 -3.84 6.52
N ARG A 222 -6.47 -4.69 7.32
CA ARG A 222 -7.52 -4.31 8.25
C ARG A 222 -6.96 -4.31 9.67
N LEU A 223 -6.82 -3.11 10.23
CA LEU A 223 -6.22 -2.88 11.55
C LEU A 223 -7.29 -2.91 12.63
N ARG A 224 -7.05 -3.64 13.71
CA ARG A 224 -8.00 -3.81 14.81
C ARG A 224 -7.29 -3.98 16.16
N ASP A 225 -8.06 -3.94 17.23
CA ASP A 225 -7.56 -4.14 18.59
C ASP A 225 -6.45 -3.13 18.97
N TRP A 226 -6.57 -1.90 18.49
CA TRP A 226 -5.65 -0.83 18.83
C TRP A 226 -5.57 -0.59 20.33
N ASN A 227 -4.36 -0.64 20.89
CA ASN A 227 -4.07 -0.24 22.27
C ASN A 227 -2.90 0.77 22.24
N THR A 228 -3.18 2.01 22.58
CA THR A 228 -2.21 3.12 22.60
C THR A 228 -1.50 3.29 23.95
N SER A 229 -1.65 2.35 24.85
CA SER A 229 -0.96 2.30 26.16
C SER A 229 -0.73 0.85 26.59
N PRO A 230 -0.04 0.03 25.76
CA PRO A 230 0.17 -1.38 26.05
C PRO A 230 1.11 -1.57 27.24
N GLN A 231 0.87 -2.60 28.04
CA GLN A 231 1.85 -3.05 29.03
C GLN A 231 2.93 -3.86 28.32
N ILE A 232 4.12 -3.28 28.17
CA ILE A 232 5.23 -3.87 27.43
C ILE A 232 6.20 -4.53 28.42
N GLY A 233 6.40 -5.83 28.28
CA GLY A 233 7.39 -6.58 29.07
C GLY A 233 8.83 -6.22 28.69
N ALA A 234 9.75 -6.29 29.64
CA ALA A 234 11.16 -5.86 29.47
C ALA A 234 11.89 -6.49 28.27
N ASN A 235 11.53 -7.71 27.89
CA ASN A 235 12.19 -8.45 26.80
C ASN A 235 11.34 -8.52 25.53
N ARG A 236 10.35 -7.63 25.37
CA ARG A 236 9.40 -7.72 24.24
C ARG A 236 10.07 -7.57 22.88
N PHE A 237 11.11 -6.80 22.80
CA PHE A 237 11.81 -6.45 21.57
C PHE A 237 13.10 -7.24 21.36
N THR A 238 13.50 -8.05 22.37
CA THR A 238 14.71 -8.85 22.31
C THR A 238 14.39 -10.28 21.90
N PHE A 239 15.07 -10.78 20.87
CA PHE A 239 14.92 -12.17 20.42
C PHE A 239 15.68 -13.12 21.35
N THR A 240 15.04 -14.26 21.64
CA THR A 240 15.69 -15.40 22.28
C THR A 240 15.50 -16.61 21.38
N PRO A 241 16.58 -17.19 20.83
CA PRO A 241 16.46 -18.31 19.89
C PRO A 241 15.72 -19.49 20.54
N PRO A 242 14.67 -20.03 19.88
CA PRO A 242 14.05 -21.28 20.30
C PRO A 242 15.03 -22.46 20.24
N ALA A 243 14.69 -23.55 20.96
CA ALA A 243 15.49 -24.75 20.93
C ALA A 243 15.67 -25.27 19.49
N GLY A 244 16.94 -25.49 19.10
CA GLY A 244 17.30 -25.97 17.77
C GLY A 244 17.23 -24.94 16.65
N ALA A 245 17.00 -23.67 16.97
CA ALA A 245 17.03 -22.60 15.97
C ALA A 245 18.45 -22.42 15.39
N THR A 246 18.52 -22.19 14.09
CA THR A 246 19.79 -22.03 13.36
C THR A 246 19.97 -20.57 12.95
N LEU A 247 21.15 -20.01 13.27
CA LEU A 247 21.56 -18.70 12.75
C LEU A 247 21.99 -18.87 11.27
N LEU A 248 21.42 -18.03 10.40
CA LEU A 248 21.76 -17.95 8.99
C LEU A 248 22.33 -16.56 8.67
N GLU A 249 23.06 -16.43 7.57
CA GLU A 249 23.55 -15.15 7.08
C GLU A 249 22.38 -14.25 6.64
N ALA A 250 21.36 -14.84 5.99
CA ALA A 250 20.09 -14.21 5.62
C ALA A 250 18.97 -15.25 5.64
N LEU A 251 17.73 -14.81 5.91
CA LEU A 251 16.56 -15.66 5.70
C LEU A 251 16.22 -15.72 4.20
N PRO A 252 15.79 -16.88 3.70
CA PRO A 252 15.27 -16.94 2.34
C PRO A 252 14.01 -16.08 2.21
N PRO A 253 13.80 -15.39 1.07
CA PRO A 253 12.63 -14.55 0.83
C PRO A 253 11.31 -15.25 1.14
N SER A 254 11.17 -16.54 0.85
CA SER A 254 9.97 -17.35 1.13
C SER A 254 9.53 -17.39 2.60
N GLU A 255 10.36 -16.99 3.54
CA GLU A 255 9.99 -16.88 4.95
C GLU A 255 9.47 -15.48 5.32
N LEU A 256 9.75 -14.48 4.51
CA LEU A 256 9.47 -13.08 4.76
C LEU A 256 8.39 -12.50 3.83
N GLU A 257 8.30 -13.03 2.61
CA GLU A 257 7.41 -12.54 1.58
C GLU A 257 6.03 -13.19 1.60
N ASP A 258 5.01 -12.35 1.41
CA ASP A 258 3.70 -12.80 0.94
C ASP A 258 3.63 -12.92 -0.58
N TYR A 259 4.66 -12.45 -1.29
CA TYR A 259 4.71 -12.37 -2.74
C TYR A 259 5.89 -13.15 -3.28
N GLN A 260 5.63 -14.28 -3.93
CA GLN A 260 6.57 -14.89 -4.87
C GLN A 260 6.14 -14.47 -6.26
N GLU A 261 7.01 -13.78 -7.01
CA GLU A 261 6.85 -13.70 -8.45
C GLU A 261 6.65 -15.12 -8.97
N ALA A 262 5.49 -15.39 -9.54
CA ALA A 262 5.23 -16.65 -10.20
C ALA A 262 6.21 -16.77 -11.39
N GLN A 263 7.22 -17.63 -11.25
CA GLN A 263 8.18 -17.96 -12.29
C GLN A 263 7.50 -18.63 -13.49
#